data_7b5e6c1e4e4b744c0675fb67f1cdfa2c
#
_entry.id   7b5e6c1e4e4b744c0675fb67f1cdfa2c
#
_cell.length_a   1.000
_cell.length_b   1.000
_cell.length_c   1.000
_cell.angle_alpha   90.00
_cell.angle_beta   90.00
_cell.angle_gamma   90.00
#
_symmetry.space_group_name_H-M   'P 1'
#
loop_
_entity.id
_entity.type
_entity.pdbx_description
1 polymer ?
#
loop_
_entity_poly.entity_id
_entity_poly.type
_entity_poly.pdbx_seq_one_letter_code
_entity_poly.pdbx_strand_id
1 'polypeptide(L)'
;MLGELRPADLQFVNCYGQSVASQFRNTDGVVDMSSKGAGHKADLRQALRVGVIGAGVMGSNHARVLAGLPDVHLVGVVDPLPAHRSRVTELANCPTFETLDQLVAEGVDAVTVAAPTHLHHELALACIARKVHLMVEKPIASTVEEGKEIVTAAHRAGVTLMIGHVERFNPAVAAIKKAIAGEDLLSIAITRVGPFPPRMSNVGVVIDLAVHDIDLIRWFTESDIVEVQPQLSSAVAEREDIALLQFRTASGVLAHINTNWLTPFKARSVTVATRGKYVMGDLLTRQVTECFGFKPDGSYSMRHLPVGHDEPLRAELIAFLRAVRHGEIPAVTGD
;
A
#
# COMPACT_ATOMS: atom_id res chain seq x y z
N MET A 1 -46.38 8.96 -10.68
CA MET A 1 -45.96 10.35 -10.91
C MET A 1 -44.60 10.52 -10.26
N LEU A 2 -43.57 10.37 -11.06
CA LEU A 2 -42.18 10.58 -10.63
C LEU A 2 -41.78 11.95 -11.19
N GLY A 3 -41.62 12.93 -10.28
CA GLY A 3 -41.20 14.29 -10.63
C GLY A 3 -39.70 14.30 -10.94
N GLU A 4 -39.34 14.87 -12.09
CA GLU A 4 -37.97 15.13 -12.52
C GLU A 4 -37.31 16.19 -11.62
N LEU A 5 -36.24 15.79 -10.92
CA LEU A 5 -35.31 16.71 -10.26
C LEU A 5 -34.27 17.18 -11.26
N ARG A 6 -34.20 18.48 -11.51
CA ARG A 6 -33.20 19.13 -12.38
C ARG A 6 -31.86 19.31 -11.63
N PRO A 7 -30.70 19.21 -12.28
CA PRO A 7 -29.39 19.27 -11.64
C PRO A 7 -28.84 20.69 -11.49
N ALA A 8 -29.59 21.63 -10.96
CA ALA A 8 -29.16 23.05 -10.96
C ALA A 8 -28.97 23.71 -9.58
N ASP A 9 -29.20 23.05 -8.45
CA ASP A 9 -29.26 23.75 -7.15
C ASP A 9 -28.40 23.12 -6.03
N LEU A 10 -27.23 22.58 -6.34
CA LEU A 10 -26.26 22.16 -5.33
C LEU A 10 -24.96 22.95 -5.47
N GLN A 11 -24.86 24.05 -4.76
CA GLN A 11 -23.59 24.75 -4.51
C GLN A 11 -22.82 23.97 -3.43
N PHE A 12 -21.72 23.33 -3.82
CA PHE A 12 -20.77 22.76 -2.87
C PHE A 12 -19.75 23.82 -2.44
N VAL A 13 -19.75 24.13 -1.16
CA VAL A 13 -18.71 24.93 -0.50
C VAL A 13 -17.78 23.96 0.20
N ASN A 14 -16.48 24.03 -0.08
CA ASN A 14 -15.49 23.21 0.62
C ASN A 14 -15.25 23.76 2.04
N CYS A 15 -14.70 22.92 2.94
CA CYS A 15 -14.48 23.24 4.34
C CYS A 15 -13.52 24.41 4.62
N TYR A 16 -13.05 25.14 3.62
CA TYR A 16 -12.16 26.30 3.73
C TYR A 16 -12.66 27.57 3.03
N GLY A 17 -13.88 27.59 2.49
CA GLY A 17 -14.54 28.82 2.08
C GLY A 17 -13.87 29.61 0.94
N GLN A 18 -13.10 28.99 0.06
CA GLN A 18 -12.49 29.68 -1.08
C GLN A 18 -12.82 29.01 -2.42
N SER A 19 -13.30 29.81 -3.35
CA SER A 19 -13.56 29.48 -4.75
C SER A 19 -12.24 29.37 -5.51
N VAL A 20 -11.96 28.25 -6.15
CA VAL A 20 -10.81 28.07 -7.04
C VAL A 20 -11.31 28.04 -8.48
N ALA A 21 -11.30 29.17 -9.14
CA ALA A 21 -11.43 29.28 -10.60
C ALA A 21 -10.18 29.94 -11.17
N SER A 22 -9.53 29.19 -12.09
CA SER A 22 -8.64 29.68 -13.16
C SER A 22 -7.44 30.57 -12.80
N GLN A 23 -6.22 30.00 -12.93
CA GLN A 23 -5.08 30.71 -13.51
C GLN A 23 -4.03 29.71 -14.01
N PHE A 24 -4.11 29.28 -15.26
CA PHE A 24 -2.95 28.88 -16.04
C PHE A 24 -2.74 29.91 -17.15
N ARG A 25 -1.73 30.76 -17.03
CA ARG A 25 -1.09 31.47 -18.14
C ARG A 25 0.40 31.20 -18.10
N ASN A 26 0.90 30.68 -19.22
CA ASN A 26 2.31 30.62 -19.57
C ASN A 26 3.01 31.96 -19.40
N THR A 27 4.20 31.94 -18.75
CA THR A 27 5.24 32.91 -19.01
C THR A 27 6.59 32.20 -18.96
N ASP A 28 7.26 32.20 -20.11
CA ASP A 28 8.66 31.83 -20.24
C ASP A 28 9.50 32.74 -19.34
N GLY A 29 10.25 32.14 -18.43
CA GLY A 29 11.20 32.83 -17.58
C GLY A 29 12.35 31.87 -17.26
N VAL A 30 13.47 32.04 -18.00
CA VAL A 30 14.76 31.42 -17.67
C VAL A 30 15.20 31.96 -16.31
N VAL A 31 15.22 31.13 -15.30
CA VAL A 31 15.82 31.45 -13.99
C VAL A 31 17.16 30.71 -13.87
N ASP A 32 18.23 31.50 -13.87
CA ASP A 32 19.59 31.08 -13.53
C ASP A 32 19.63 30.57 -12.06
N MET A 33 19.82 29.26 -11.89
CA MET A 33 19.98 28.61 -10.60
C MET A 33 21.45 28.24 -10.34
N SER A 34 22.27 29.24 -10.18
CA SER A 34 23.60 29.07 -9.56
C SER A 34 23.53 29.40 -8.08
N SER A 35 23.04 28.50 -7.25
CA SER A 35 23.29 28.50 -5.80
C SER A 35 23.68 27.09 -5.35
N LYS A 36 24.93 26.99 -4.91
CA LYS A 36 25.56 25.80 -4.37
C LYS A 36 24.85 25.33 -3.10
N GLY A 37 23.92 24.39 -3.23
CA GLY A 37 23.49 23.51 -2.18
C GLY A 37 24.33 22.24 -2.24
N ALA A 38 25.14 21.94 -1.22
CA ALA A 38 25.87 20.70 -1.09
C ALA A 38 24.87 19.55 -0.79
N GLY A 39 24.11 19.16 -1.80
CA GLY A 39 23.34 17.93 -1.79
C GLY A 39 24.32 16.76 -2.02
N HIS A 40 24.35 15.81 -1.12
CA HIS A 40 25.02 14.54 -1.30
C HIS A 40 24.48 13.93 -2.61
N LYS A 41 25.25 14.02 -3.70
CA LYS A 41 24.98 13.21 -4.90
C LYS A 41 25.31 11.77 -4.51
N ALA A 42 24.29 10.98 -4.20
CA ALA A 42 24.46 9.54 -4.03
C ALA A 42 25.16 9.00 -5.28
N ASP A 43 26.27 8.31 -5.10
CA ASP A 43 26.93 7.61 -6.20
C ASP A 43 25.99 6.49 -6.66
N LEU A 44 25.32 6.69 -7.80
CA LEU A 44 24.34 5.75 -8.37
C LEU A 44 24.94 4.36 -8.69
N ARG A 45 26.24 4.19 -8.51
CA ARG A 45 26.97 2.93 -8.71
C ARG A 45 27.15 2.14 -7.42
N GLN A 46 26.94 2.74 -6.27
CA GLN A 46 27.10 2.06 -4.98
C GLN A 46 25.80 1.36 -4.57
N ALA A 47 25.90 0.11 -4.09
CA ALA A 47 24.77 -0.62 -3.53
C ALA A 47 24.16 0.14 -2.35
N LEU A 48 22.81 0.26 -2.29
CA LEU A 48 22.13 0.84 -1.15
C LEU A 48 22.31 -0.04 0.09
N ARG A 49 22.66 0.58 1.20
CA ARG A 49 22.82 -0.07 2.50
C ARG A 49 21.46 -0.11 3.21
N VAL A 50 20.87 -1.29 3.28
CA VAL A 50 19.49 -1.44 3.75
C VAL A 50 19.44 -2.31 5.01
N GLY A 51 18.63 -1.90 5.99
CA GLY A 51 18.34 -2.67 7.18
C GLY A 51 16.88 -3.10 7.25
N VAL A 52 16.59 -4.09 8.10
CA VAL A 52 15.23 -4.51 8.42
C VAL A 52 15.02 -4.40 9.92
N ILE A 53 13.90 -3.82 10.34
CA ILE A 53 13.50 -3.71 11.75
C ILE A 53 12.31 -4.61 12.01
N GLY A 54 12.51 -5.63 12.86
CA GLY A 54 11.59 -6.73 13.11
C GLY A 54 11.95 -7.98 12.30
N ALA A 55 12.17 -9.11 12.98
CA ALA A 55 12.47 -10.41 12.38
C ALA A 55 11.28 -11.39 12.49
N GLY A 56 10.06 -10.87 12.55
CA GLY A 56 8.81 -11.61 12.42
C GLY A 56 8.67 -12.26 11.05
N VAL A 57 7.47 -12.72 10.70
CA VAL A 57 7.20 -13.35 9.39
C VAL A 57 7.48 -12.40 8.24
N MET A 58 6.96 -11.15 8.33
CA MET A 58 7.16 -10.15 7.26
C MET A 58 8.61 -9.70 7.18
N GLY A 59 9.23 -9.33 8.31
CA GLY A 59 10.64 -8.91 8.30
C GLY A 59 11.60 -9.99 7.79
N SER A 60 11.34 -11.26 8.10
CA SER A 60 12.11 -12.38 7.52
C SER A 60 11.95 -12.46 5.99
N ASN A 61 10.75 -12.22 5.46
CA ASN A 61 10.53 -12.17 4.02
C ASN A 61 11.22 -10.96 3.38
N HIS A 62 11.18 -9.78 4.03
CA HIS A 62 11.92 -8.59 3.58
C HIS A 62 13.42 -8.87 3.51
N ALA A 63 14.00 -9.44 4.58
CA ALA A 63 15.42 -9.80 4.61
C ALA A 63 15.80 -10.77 3.48
N ARG A 64 14.99 -11.83 3.28
CA ARG A 64 15.19 -12.81 2.19
C ARG A 64 15.20 -12.13 0.81
N VAL A 65 14.25 -11.25 0.55
CA VAL A 65 14.15 -10.56 -0.75
C VAL A 65 15.30 -9.58 -0.93
N LEU A 66 15.59 -8.74 0.10
CA LEU A 66 16.67 -7.75 0.04
C LEU A 66 18.04 -8.40 -0.15
N ALA A 67 18.31 -9.52 0.51
CA ALA A 67 19.55 -10.27 0.34
C ALA A 67 19.76 -10.79 -1.09
N GLY A 68 18.66 -10.99 -1.85
CA GLY A 68 18.70 -11.44 -3.25
C GLY A 68 18.74 -10.32 -4.29
N LEU A 69 18.75 -9.04 -3.89
CA LEU A 69 18.80 -7.90 -4.83
C LEU A 69 20.24 -7.49 -5.14
N PRO A 70 20.63 -7.38 -6.42
CA PRO A 70 22.04 -7.16 -6.80
C PRO A 70 22.56 -5.78 -6.37
N ASP A 71 21.69 -4.76 -6.33
CA ASP A 71 22.06 -3.37 -6.02
C ASP A 71 21.79 -3.00 -4.55
N VAL A 72 21.70 -4.01 -3.66
CA VAL A 72 21.43 -3.86 -2.23
C VAL A 72 22.52 -4.55 -1.42
N HIS A 73 23.00 -3.86 -0.40
CA HIS A 73 23.75 -4.45 0.69
C HIS A 73 22.85 -4.54 1.93
N LEU A 74 22.37 -5.73 2.24
CA LEU A 74 21.61 -5.98 3.47
C LEU A 74 22.57 -5.89 4.66
N VAL A 75 22.56 -4.76 5.34
CA VAL A 75 23.42 -4.48 6.51
C VAL A 75 23.08 -5.42 7.66
N GLY A 76 21.79 -5.68 7.87
CA GLY A 76 21.33 -6.63 8.87
C GLY A 76 19.88 -6.44 9.28
N VAL A 77 19.47 -7.24 10.26
CA VAL A 77 18.10 -7.26 10.79
C VAL A 77 18.11 -7.01 12.30
N VAL A 78 17.23 -6.12 12.74
CA VAL A 78 17.05 -5.81 14.18
C VAL A 78 15.85 -6.56 14.73
N ASP A 79 16.04 -7.28 15.83
CA ASP A 79 14.94 -7.83 16.63
C ASP A 79 15.44 -8.09 18.07
N PRO A 80 14.67 -7.71 19.11
CA PRO A 80 15.10 -7.93 20.50
C PRO A 80 15.14 -9.43 20.87
N LEU A 81 14.38 -10.29 20.18
CA LEU A 81 14.26 -11.71 20.51
C LEU A 81 15.37 -12.55 19.84
N PRO A 82 16.25 -13.23 20.59
CA PRO A 82 17.31 -14.05 20.01
C PRO A 82 16.81 -15.14 19.05
N ALA A 83 15.67 -15.77 19.36
CA ALA A 83 15.08 -16.83 18.50
C ALA A 83 14.66 -16.30 17.12
N HIS A 84 14.17 -15.05 17.05
CA HIS A 84 13.84 -14.41 15.77
C HIS A 84 15.12 -14.11 14.98
N ARG A 85 16.16 -13.59 15.64
CA ARG A 85 17.46 -13.30 15.02
C ARG A 85 18.10 -14.56 14.43
N SER A 86 18.14 -15.66 15.19
CA SER A 86 18.70 -16.94 14.70
C SER A 86 18.01 -17.41 13.43
N ARG A 87 16.66 -17.39 13.41
CA ARG A 87 15.89 -17.81 12.24
C ARG A 87 16.17 -16.95 11.00
N VAL A 88 16.29 -15.65 11.15
CA VAL A 88 16.54 -14.76 10.00
C VAL A 88 17.99 -14.87 9.50
N THR A 89 18.94 -15.15 10.37
CA THR A 89 20.33 -15.43 9.99
C THR A 89 20.41 -16.68 9.09
N GLU A 90 19.69 -17.74 9.43
CA GLU A 90 19.61 -18.95 8.59
C GLU A 90 18.96 -18.68 7.22
N LEU A 91 17.94 -17.81 7.18
CA LEU A 91 17.17 -17.54 5.98
C LEU A 91 17.87 -16.58 5.00
N ALA A 92 18.47 -15.52 5.51
CA ALA A 92 19.01 -14.42 4.71
C ALA A 92 20.54 -14.30 4.76
N ASN A 93 21.21 -15.09 5.58
CA ASN A 93 22.66 -15.08 5.78
C ASN A 93 23.21 -13.66 6.00
N CYS A 94 22.60 -12.91 6.91
CA CYS A 94 22.96 -11.52 7.21
C CYS A 94 23.25 -11.32 8.71
N PRO A 95 23.99 -10.25 9.08
CA PRO A 95 24.15 -9.85 10.47
C PRO A 95 22.79 -9.58 11.14
N THR A 96 22.74 -9.74 12.45
CA THR A 96 21.54 -9.41 13.26
C THR A 96 21.94 -8.59 14.47
N PHE A 97 21.04 -7.70 14.86
CA PHE A 97 21.25 -6.75 15.94
C PHE A 97 20.10 -6.81 16.94
N GLU A 98 20.35 -6.43 18.16
CA GLU A 98 19.35 -6.38 19.21
C GLU A 98 18.59 -5.03 19.18
N THR A 99 19.28 -3.95 18.80
CA THR A 99 18.73 -2.58 18.84
C THR A 99 18.91 -1.85 17.51
N LEU A 100 18.04 -0.86 17.26
CA LEU A 100 18.16 0.04 16.12
C LEU A 100 19.51 0.80 16.12
N ASP A 101 20.00 1.22 17.27
CA ASP A 101 21.25 1.98 17.36
C ASP A 101 22.45 1.15 16.88
N GLN A 102 22.48 -0.16 17.15
CA GLN A 102 23.51 -1.05 16.62
C GLN A 102 23.48 -1.12 15.09
N LEU A 103 22.28 -1.26 14.51
CA LEU A 103 22.13 -1.27 13.03
C LEU A 103 22.56 0.05 12.41
N VAL A 104 22.14 1.19 13.00
CA VAL A 104 22.48 2.52 12.49
C VAL A 104 23.99 2.80 12.59
N ALA A 105 24.65 2.30 13.64
CA ALA A 105 26.10 2.44 13.79
C ALA A 105 26.90 1.78 12.67
N GLU A 106 26.35 0.73 12.03
CA GLU A 106 26.95 0.12 10.83
C GLU A 106 26.77 1.00 9.57
N GLY A 107 25.94 2.04 9.63
CA GLY A 107 25.64 2.92 8.50
C GLY A 107 24.59 2.32 7.56
N VAL A 108 23.38 2.86 7.57
CA VAL A 108 22.29 2.48 6.70
C VAL A 108 21.73 3.69 5.97
N ASP A 109 21.35 3.51 4.70
CA ASP A 109 20.70 4.53 3.88
C ASP A 109 19.17 4.45 4.07
N ALA A 110 18.66 3.23 4.18
CA ALA A 110 17.24 2.96 4.27
C ALA A 110 16.93 1.73 5.14
N VAL A 111 15.71 1.69 5.68
CA VAL A 111 15.21 0.54 6.45
C VAL A 111 13.80 0.15 6.03
N THR A 112 13.42 -1.11 6.27
CA THR A 112 12.02 -1.53 6.28
C THR A 112 11.61 -1.83 7.71
N VAL A 113 10.47 -1.28 8.15
CA VAL A 113 9.91 -1.48 9.50
C VAL A 113 8.79 -2.50 9.40
N ALA A 114 9.06 -3.71 9.86
CA ALA A 114 8.15 -4.87 9.88
C ALA A 114 7.96 -5.42 11.30
N ALA A 115 8.01 -4.53 12.28
CA ALA A 115 7.74 -4.78 13.69
C ALA A 115 6.21 -4.86 13.96
N PRO A 116 5.76 -5.21 15.17
CA PRO A 116 4.35 -5.07 15.54
C PRO A 116 3.85 -3.62 15.42
N THR A 117 2.62 -3.43 14.94
CA THR A 117 2.04 -2.12 14.61
C THR A 117 2.19 -1.05 15.69
N HIS A 118 2.03 -1.44 16.97
CA HIS A 118 2.13 -0.51 18.10
C HIS A 118 3.55 0.07 18.29
N LEU A 119 4.56 -0.48 17.63
CA LEU A 119 5.94 0.02 17.63
C LEU A 119 6.26 0.86 16.38
N HIS A 120 5.40 0.89 15.37
CA HIS A 120 5.69 1.56 14.11
C HIS A 120 5.97 3.05 14.31
N HIS A 121 5.15 3.73 15.13
CA HIS A 121 5.30 5.17 15.41
C HIS A 121 6.68 5.50 15.99
N GLU A 122 7.05 4.86 17.11
CA GLU A 122 8.33 5.10 17.77
C GLU A 122 9.52 4.79 16.85
N LEU A 123 9.50 3.62 16.19
CA LEU A 123 10.58 3.19 15.29
C LEU A 123 10.70 4.09 14.05
N ALA A 124 9.58 4.50 13.47
CA ALA A 124 9.59 5.42 12.32
C ALA A 124 10.18 6.77 12.69
N LEU A 125 9.75 7.38 13.79
CA LEU A 125 10.30 8.66 14.26
C LEU A 125 11.80 8.55 14.59
N ALA A 126 12.23 7.43 15.20
CA ALA A 126 13.64 7.18 15.49
C ALA A 126 14.51 7.08 14.22
N CYS A 127 14.00 6.46 13.16
CA CYS A 127 14.67 6.42 11.84
C CYS A 127 14.71 7.80 11.18
N ILE A 128 13.57 8.53 11.18
CA ILE A 128 13.47 9.88 10.61
C ILE A 128 14.42 10.86 11.27
N ALA A 129 14.53 10.82 12.62
CA ALA A 129 15.46 11.67 13.36
C ALA A 129 16.93 11.42 12.96
N ARG A 130 17.25 10.23 12.51
CA ARG A 130 18.59 9.83 12.02
C ARG A 130 18.77 10.00 10.50
N LYS A 131 17.78 10.62 9.84
CA LYS A 131 17.79 10.82 8.37
C LYS A 131 17.86 9.53 7.56
N VAL A 132 17.35 8.44 8.09
CA VAL A 132 17.26 7.15 7.41
C VAL A 132 15.94 7.09 6.66
N HIS A 133 15.97 6.78 5.35
CA HIS A 133 14.78 6.54 4.54
C HIS A 133 14.06 5.28 5.01
N LEU A 134 12.72 5.25 4.94
CA LEU A 134 12.00 4.12 5.52
C LEU A 134 10.78 3.68 4.72
N MET A 135 10.55 2.38 4.70
CA MET A 135 9.27 1.77 4.37
C MET A 135 8.67 1.19 5.64
N VAL A 136 7.43 1.54 5.95
CA VAL A 136 6.71 1.05 7.15
C VAL A 136 5.61 0.10 6.69
N GLU A 137 5.57 -1.10 7.28
CA GLU A 137 4.48 -2.05 7.02
C GLU A 137 3.11 -1.49 7.40
N LYS A 138 2.09 -2.01 6.72
CA LYS A 138 0.70 -1.66 7.03
C LYS A 138 0.23 -2.29 8.38
N PRO A 139 -0.67 -1.61 9.10
CA PRO A 139 -1.00 -0.19 8.97
C PRO A 139 0.17 0.69 9.41
N ILE A 140 0.23 1.91 8.88
CA ILE A 140 1.36 2.84 9.17
C ILE A 140 1.60 3.05 10.67
N ALA A 141 0.52 3.08 11.46
CA ALA A 141 0.53 3.27 12.91
C ALA A 141 -0.75 2.70 13.53
N SER A 142 -0.85 2.74 14.87
CA SER A 142 -2.02 2.28 15.61
C SER A 142 -3.19 3.28 15.58
N THR A 143 -2.88 4.58 15.43
CA THR A 143 -3.87 5.66 15.38
C THR A 143 -3.63 6.58 14.18
N VAL A 144 -4.66 7.33 13.81
CA VAL A 144 -4.58 8.34 12.73
C VAL A 144 -3.62 9.47 13.10
N GLU A 145 -3.59 9.86 14.36
CA GLU A 145 -2.72 10.91 14.89
C GLU A 145 -1.25 10.51 14.76
N GLU A 146 -0.90 9.30 15.20
CA GLU A 146 0.46 8.75 15.04
C GLU A 146 0.87 8.67 13.56
N GLY A 147 -0.04 8.24 12.67
CA GLY A 147 0.21 8.20 11.24
C GLY A 147 0.53 9.58 10.67
N LYS A 148 -0.27 10.59 11.01
CA LYS A 148 -0.05 11.99 10.60
C LYS A 148 1.27 12.55 11.13
N GLU A 149 1.66 12.19 12.35
CA GLU A 149 2.94 12.61 12.93
C GLU A 149 4.12 12.02 12.16
N ILE A 150 4.09 10.72 11.82
CA ILE A 150 5.11 10.06 11.00
C ILE A 150 5.25 10.77 9.64
N VAL A 151 4.14 10.98 8.93
CA VAL A 151 4.13 11.63 7.61
C VAL A 151 4.70 13.04 7.70
N THR A 152 4.23 13.84 8.66
CA THR A 152 4.71 15.21 8.87
C THR A 152 6.20 15.24 9.19
N ALA A 153 6.68 14.34 10.06
CA ALA A 153 8.08 14.24 10.41
C ALA A 153 8.96 13.86 9.22
N ALA A 154 8.52 12.90 8.40
CA ALA A 154 9.25 12.47 7.20
C ALA A 154 9.38 13.61 6.19
N HIS A 155 8.30 14.35 5.92
CA HIS A 155 8.31 15.51 5.03
C HIS A 155 9.27 16.61 5.54
N ARG A 156 9.20 16.97 6.82
CA ARG A 156 10.10 17.97 7.42
C ARG A 156 11.57 17.55 7.37
N ALA A 157 11.81 16.27 7.52
CA ALA A 157 13.17 15.72 7.51
C ALA A 157 13.73 15.54 6.09
N GLY A 158 12.91 15.60 5.04
CA GLY A 158 13.28 15.28 3.66
C GLY A 158 13.63 13.80 3.50
N VAL A 159 12.95 12.92 4.25
CA VAL A 159 13.15 11.47 4.26
C VAL A 159 12.07 10.81 3.41
N THR A 160 12.46 9.88 2.54
CA THR A 160 11.52 9.06 1.78
C THR A 160 10.77 8.15 2.75
N LEU A 161 9.45 8.26 2.78
CA LEU A 161 8.53 7.38 3.52
C LEU A 161 7.63 6.66 2.52
N MET A 162 7.63 5.34 2.53
CA MET A 162 6.70 4.50 1.77
C MET A 162 5.92 3.59 2.72
N ILE A 163 4.67 3.29 2.40
CA ILE A 163 3.84 2.36 3.19
C ILE A 163 3.76 1.01 2.49
N GLY A 164 3.86 -0.07 3.27
CA GLY A 164 3.91 -1.46 2.80
C GLY A 164 2.56 -2.02 2.36
N HIS A 165 1.90 -1.41 1.36
CA HIS A 165 0.70 -1.95 0.73
C HIS A 165 1.05 -2.89 -0.42
N VAL A 166 1.59 -4.05 -0.07
CA VAL A 166 2.13 -5.05 -1.01
C VAL A 166 1.13 -5.50 -2.09
N GLU A 167 -0.17 -5.45 -1.83
CA GLU A 167 -1.18 -5.85 -2.81
C GLU A 167 -1.24 -4.94 -4.04
N ARG A 168 -0.81 -3.67 -3.97
CA ARG A 168 -0.65 -2.81 -5.16
C ARG A 168 0.39 -3.36 -6.15
N PHE A 169 1.32 -4.17 -5.68
CA PHE A 169 2.38 -4.80 -6.47
C PHE A 169 2.04 -6.22 -6.92
N ASN A 170 0.84 -6.71 -6.59
CA ASN A 170 0.35 -7.97 -7.13
C ASN A 170 0.13 -7.84 -8.65
N PRO A 171 0.74 -8.68 -9.49
CA PRO A 171 0.63 -8.57 -10.94
C PRO A 171 -0.81 -8.59 -11.47
N ALA A 172 -1.72 -9.34 -10.81
CA ALA A 172 -3.14 -9.33 -11.18
C ALA A 172 -3.79 -7.98 -10.88
N VAL A 173 -3.45 -7.37 -9.75
CA VAL A 173 -3.94 -6.03 -9.36
C VAL A 173 -3.44 -4.97 -10.35
N ALA A 174 -2.17 -5.04 -10.74
CA ALA A 174 -1.61 -4.15 -11.76
C ALA A 174 -2.29 -4.32 -13.13
N ALA A 175 -2.61 -5.56 -13.52
CA ALA A 175 -3.35 -5.85 -14.76
C ALA A 175 -4.77 -5.30 -14.71
N ILE A 176 -5.48 -5.42 -13.56
CA ILE A 176 -6.81 -4.82 -13.35
C ILE A 176 -6.72 -3.29 -13.49
N LYS A 177 -5.79 -2.64 -12.75
CA LYS A 177 -5.61 -1.17 -12.81
C LYS A 177 -5.38 -0.69 -14.24
N LYS A 178 -4.56 -1.42 -15.00
CA LYS A 178 -4.32 -1.12 -16.42
C LYS A 178 -5.57 -1.29 -17.28
N ALA A 179 -6.37 -2.34 -17.04
CA ALA A 179 -7.58 -2.63 -17.82
C ALA A 179 -8.69 -1.57 -17.60
N ILE A 180 -8.75 -0.98 -16.40
CA ILE A 180 -9.76 0.04 -16.04
C ILE A 180 -9.26 1.47 -16.23
N ALA A 181 -8.04 1.68 -16.71
CA ALA A 181 -7.49 3.03 -16.90
C ALA A 181 -8.33 3.81 -17.92
N GLY A 182 -8.79 5.01 -17.52
CA GLY A 182 -9.63 5.87 -18.34
C GLY A 182 -11.08 5.41 -18.49
N GLU A 183 -11.50 4.36 -17.80
CA GLU A 183 -12.88 3.88 -17.79
C GLU A 183 -13.74 4.63 -16.74
N ASP A 184 -15.03 4.73 -17.02
CA ASP A 184 -16.02 5.23 -16.05
C ASP A 184 -16.41 4.10 -15.08
N LEU A 185 -15.78 4.10 -13.90
CA LEU A 185 -15.96 3.07 -12.89
C LEU A 185 -17.33 3.22 -12.21
N LEU A 186 -18.06 2.12 -12.10
CA LEU A 186 -19.38 2.07 -11.48
C LEU A 186 -19.35 1.37 -10.12
N SER A 187 -18.70 0.20 -10.05
CA SER A 187 -18.61 -0.53 -8.78
C SER A 187 -17.37 -1.42 -8.69
N ILE A 188 -16.96 -1.71 -7.44
CA ILE A 188 -15.86 -2.61 -7.09
C ILE A 188 -16.36 -3.60 -6.05
N ALA A 189 -16.11 -4.90 -6.27
CA ALA A 189 -16.37 -5.96 -5.31
C ALA A 189 -15.07 -6.70 -5.00
N ILE A 190 -14.74 -6.83 -3.71
CA ILE A 190 -13.55 -7.56 -3.27
C ILE A 190 -13.94 -8.64 -2.27
N THR A 191 -13.44 -9.84 -2.49
CA THR A 191 -13.55 -10.95 -1.54
C THR A 191 -12.16 -11.39 -1.11
N ARG A 192 -11.94 -11.40 0.21
CA ARG A 192 -10.69 -11.86 0.83
C ARG A 192 -11.01 -12.73 2.03
N VAL A 193 -11.02 -14.03 1.85
CA VAL A 193 -11.42 -14.98 2.86
C VAL A 193 -10.37 -16.08 3.03
N GLY A 194 -10.34 -16.70 4.22
CA GLY A 194 -9.38 -17.77 4.50
C GLY A 194 -9.63 -18.47 5.83
N PRO A 195 -8.80 -19.48 6.17
CA PRO A 195 -8.87 -20.13 7.46
C PRO A 195 -8.34 -19.23 8.57
N PHE A 196 -8.86 -19.41 9.77
CA PHE A 196 -8.44 -18.68 10.97
C PHE A 196 -6.93 -18.84 11.22
N PRO A 197 -6.16 -17.75 11.32
CA PRO A 197 -4.74 -17.80 11.63
C PRO A 197 -4.52 -17.90 13.15
N PRO A 198 -4.05 -19.02 13.70
CA PRO A 198 -3.94 -19.23 15.16
C PRO A 198 -3.11 -18.20 15.92
N ARG A 199 -2.32 -17.39 15.20
CA ARG A 199 -1.43 -16.36 15.76
C ARG A 199 -2.05 -14.97 15.91
N MET A 200 -3.28 -14.78 15.44
CA MET A 200 -3.94 -13.47 15.33
C MET A 200 -5.09 -13.33 16.35
N SER A 201 -4.78 -13.51 17.65
CA SER A 201 -5.81 -13.43 18.70
C SER A 201 -6.22 -11.99 19.06
N ASN A 202 -5.37 -11.00 18.80
CA ASN A 202 -5.54 -9.62 19.28
C ASN A 202 -5.77 -8.57 18.18
N VAL A 203 -5.87 -8.98 16.91
CA VAL A 203 -6.16 -8.10 15.77
C VAL A 203 -7.39 -8.63 15.05
N GLY A 204 -8.32 -7.74 14.63
CA GLY A 204 -9.50 -8.12 13.87
C GLY A 204 -9.23 -8.24 12.36
N VAL A 205 -10.17 -8.92 11.67
CA VAL A 205 -10.06 -9.17 10.22
C VAL A 205 -10.02 -7.88 9.38
N VAL A 206 -10.58 -6.79 9.90
CA VAL A 206 -10.56 -5.49 9.20
C VAL A 206 -9.14 -4.96 9.10
N ILE A 207 -8.42 -4.92 10.21
CA ILE A 207 -7.03 -4.39 10.26
C ILE A 207 -6.05 -5.37 9.62
N ASP A 208 -6.28 -6.68 9.71
CA ASP A 208 -5.36 -7.64 9.10
C ASP A 208 -5.59 -7.77 7.58
N LEU A 209 -6.83 -7.93 7.12
CA LEU A 209 -7.16 -8.24 5.74
C LEU A 209 -7.78 -7.06 4.98
N ALA A 210 -8.87 -6.46 5.51
CA ALA A 210 -9.62 -5.46 4.75
C ALA A 210 -8.82 -4.18 4.47
N VAL A 211 -7.82 -3.85 5.28
CA VAL A 211 -6.94 -2.69 5.06
C VAL A 211 -6.27 -2.72 3.67
N HIS A 212 -5.91 -3.91 3.16
CA HIS A 212 -5.38 -4.06 1.82
C HIS A 212 -6.43 -3.72 0.74
N ASP A 213 -7.66 -4.15 0.95
CA ASP A 213 -8.74 -4.02 -0.01
C ASP A 213 -9.30 -2.59 -0.01
N ILE A 214 -9.32 -1.93 1.15
CA ILE A 214 -9.65 -0.51 1.29
C ILE A 214 -8.64 0.34 0.50
N ASP A 215 -7.36 0.03 0.63
CA ASP A 215 -6.30 0.66 -0.13
C ASP A 215 -6.47 0.45 -1.65
N LEU A 216 -6.81 -0.76 -2.09
CA LEU A 216 -7.06 -1.05 -3.50
C LEU A 216 -8.26 -0.28 -4.04
N ILE A 217 -9.35 -0.12 -3.27
CA ILE A 217 -10.51 0.69 -3.68
C ILE A 217 -10.08 2.13 -3.93
N ARG A 218 -9.36 2.77 -2.97
CA ARG A 218 -8.84 4.14 -3.14
C ARG A 218 -7.92 4.24 -4.37
N TRP A 219 -7.03 3.28 -4.53
CA TRP A 219 -6.07 3.27 -5.63
C TRP A 219 -6.73 3.05 -7.00
N PHE A 220 -7.71 2.16 -7.13
CA PHE A 220 -8.43 1.93 -8.38
C PHE A 220 -9.25 3.15 -8.79
N THR A 221 -9.94 3.76 -7.84
CA THR A 221 -10.84 4.90 -8.08
C THR A 221 -10.12 6.26 -8.11
N GLU A 222 -8.88 6.33 -7.63
CA GLU A 222 -8.13 7.58 -7.42
C GLU A 222 -8.98 8.62 -6.65
N SER A 223 -9.75 8.12 -5.68
CA SER A 223 -10.76 8.90 -4.96
C SER A 223 -10.85 8.49 -3.50
N ASP A 224 -11.11 9.45 -2.63
CA ASP A 224 -11.31 9.18 -1.21
C ASP A 224 -12.65 8.47 -0.95
N ILE A 225 -12.68 7.67 0.12
CA ILE A 225 -13.90 7.07 0.65
C ILE A 225 -14.59 8.11 1.51
N VAL A 226 -15.87 8.40 1.20
CA VAL A 226 -16.68 9.40 1.91
C VAL A 226 -17.80 8.79 2.74
N GLU A 227 -18.12 7.52 2.50
CA GLU A 227 -19.17 6.80 3.25
C GLU A 227 -18.74 5.35 3.49
N VAL A 228 -18.99 4.86 4.71
CA VAL A 228 -18.69 3.49 5.13
C VAL A 228 -19.89 2.94 5.90
N GLN A 229 -20.34 1.73 5.54
CA GLN A 229 -21.39 0.98 6.25
C GLN A 229 -20.84 -0.41 6.61
N PRO A 230 -20.37 -0.62 7.84
CA PRO A 230 -19.81 -1.88 8.28
C PRO A 230 -20.89 -2.82 8.88
N GLN A 231 -20.75 -4.12 8.60
CA GLN A 231 -21.41 -5.21 9.31
C GLN A 231 -20.31 -6.13 9.83
N LEU A 232 -20.15 -6.20 11.14
CA LEU A 232 -19.07 -6.93 11.79
C LEU A 232 -19.65 -8.03 12.70
N SER A 233 -18.96 -9.15 12.79
CA SER A 233 -19.28 -10.22 13.73
C SER A 233 -18.00 -10.89 14.24
N SER A 234 -18.10 -11.45 15.46
CA SER A 234 -17.07 -12.26 16.10
C SER A 234 -17.68 -13.63 16.41
N ALA A 235 -17.34 -14.64 15.62
CA ALA A 235 -17.86 -15.99 15.75
C ALA A 235 -16.91 -16.93 16.51
N VAL A 236 -15.61 -16.77 16.35
CA VAL A 236 -14.56 -17.64 16.89
C VAL A 236 -13.48 -16.84 17.63
N ALA A 237 -13.13 -15.64 17.14
CA ALA A 237 -12.11 -14.78 17.72
C ALA A 237 -12.69 -13.81 18.77
N GLU A 238 -11.81 -13.21 19.60
CA GLU A 238 -12.17 -12.11 20.51
C GLU A 238 -12.48 -10.81 19.76
N ARG A 239 -11.85 -10.60 18.61
CA ARG A 239 -12.08 -9.49 17.68
C ARG A 239 -12.97 -9.95 16.53
N GLU A 240 -13.41 -9.02 15.70
CA GLU A 240 -14.17 -9.35 14.50
C GLU A 240 -13.39 -10.31 13.58
N ASP A 241 -14.01 -11.43 13.24
CA ASP A 241 -13.51 -12.46 12.31
C ASP A 241 -14.35 -12.57 11.03
N ILE A 242 -15.43 -11.78 10.96
CA ILE A 242 -16.27 -11.56 9.78
C ILE A 242 -16.45 -10.05 9.61
N ALA A 243 -16.25 -9.53 8.40
CA ALA A 243 -16.62 -8.16 8.04
C ALA A 243 -17.21 -8.09 6.63
N LEU A 244 -18.39 -7.48 6.53
CA LEU A 244 -19.01 -7.04 5.29
C LEU A 244 -18.99 -5.52 5.30
N LEU A 245 -18.26 -4.92 4.40
CA LEU A 245 -18.06 -3.47 4.36
C LEU A 245 -18.58 -2.92 3.05
N GLN A 246 -19.40 -1.87 3.12
CA GLN A 246 -19.86 -1.13 1.94
C GLN A 246 -19.30 0.28 1.97
N PHE A 247 -18.95 0.80 0.81
CA PHE A 247 -18.28 2.09 0.65
C PHE A 247 -18.90 2.89 -0.48
N ARG A 248 -18.84 4.21 -0.36
CA ARG A 248 -19.00 5.17 -1.44
C ARG A 248 -17.76 6.04 -1.51
N THR A 249 -17.23 6.22 -2.71
CA THR A 249 -16.12 7.16 -2.93
C THR A 249 -16.65 8.56 -3.28
N ALA A 250 -15.81 9.58 -3.15
CA ALA A 250 -16.13 10.94 -3.55
C ALA A 250 -16.44 11.06 -5.06
N SER A 251 -15.87 10.18 -5.90
CA SER A 251 -16.19 10.06 -7.33
C SER A 251 -17.53 9.36 -7.60
N GLY A 252 -18.24 8.86 -6.56
CA GLY A 252 -19.52 8.19 -6.68
C GLY A 252 -19.47 6.68 -6.91
N VAL A 253 -18.29 6.08 -7.02
CA VAL A 253 -18.13 4.62 -7.17
C VAL A 253 -18.61 3.91 -5.90
N LEU A 254 -19.42 2.87 -6.08
CA LEU A 254 -19.83 1.99 -4.99
C LEU A 254 -18.85 0.82 -4.87
N ALA A 255 -18.45 0.49 -3.64
CA ALA A 255 -17.59 -0.65 -3.41
C ALA A 255 -18.05 -1.50 -2.23
N HIS A 256 -17.72 -2.79 -2.24
CA HIS A 256 -17.91 -3.64 -1.07
C HIS A 256 -16.75 -4.62 -0.89
N ILE A 257 -16.50 -4.97 0.36
CA ILE A 257 -15.54 -5.98 0.78
C ILE A 257 -16.28 -7.04 1.58
N ASN A 258 -16.06 -8.32 1.22
CA ASN A 258 -16.40 -9.48 2.01
C ASN A 258 -15.11 -10.12 2.52
N THR A 259 -14.87 -10.07 3.82
CA THR A 259 -13.67 -10.64 4.42
C THR A 259 -13.97 -11.44 5.68
N ASN A 260 -13.32 -12.59 5.86
CA ASN A 260 -13.43 -13.40 7.06
C ASN A 260 -12.26 -14.40 7.20
N TRP A 261 -12.15 -14.97 8.40
CA TRP A 261 -11.22 -16.07 8.73
C TRP A 261 -11.95 -17.42 8.95
N LEU A 262 -13.11 -17.61 8.37
CA LEU A 262 -13.96 -18.76 8.66
C LEU A 262 -14.10 -19.75 7.50
N THR A 263 -13.45 -19.48 6.38
CA THR A 263 -13.48 -20.41 5.25
C THR A 263 -12.33 -21.42 5.33
N PRO A 264 -12.55 -22.70 4.96
CA PRO A 264 -11.50 -23.71 5.00
C PRO A 264 -10.44 -23.56 3.91
N PHE A 265 -10.65 -22.67 2.96
CA PHE A 265 -9.74 -22.35 1.85
C PHE A 265 -9.53 -20.85 1.75
N LYS A 266 -8.44 -20.44 1.11
CA LYS A 266 -8.21 -19.03 0.77
C LYS A 266 -8.87 -18.69 -0.55
N ALA A 267 -9.57 -17.55 -0.61
CA ALA A 267 -10.00 -16.93 -1.84
C ALA A 267 -9.71 -15.43 -1.80
N ARG A 268 -9.21 -14.89 -2.91
CA ARG A 268 -8.92 -13.46 -3.07
C ARG A 268 -9.33 -13.05 -4.47
N SER A 269 -10.44 -12.35 -4.60
CA SER A 269 -10.93 -11.90 -5.89
C SER A 269 -11.27 -10.42 -5.87
N VAL A 270 -11.07 -9.79 -7.02
CA VAL A 270 -11.48 -8.41 -7.29
C VAL A 270 -12.32 -8.40 -8.54
N THR A 271 -13.45 -7.72 -8.49
CA THR A 271 -14.31 -7.48 -9.63
C THR A 271 -14.54 -5.98 -9.77
N VAL A 272 -14.36 -5.44 -10.97
CA VAL A 272 -14.60 -4.04 -11.29
C VAL A 272 -15.58 -3.95 -12.44
N ALA A 273 -16.71 -3.27 -12.21
CA ALA A 273 -17.66 -2.93 -13.27
C ALA A 273 -17.41 -1.49 -13.72
N THR A 274 -17.29 -1.29 -15.00
CA THR A 274 -17.26 0.02 -15.65
C THR A 274 -18.45 0.15 -16.59
N ARG A 275 -18.64 1.33 -17.17
CA ARG A 275 -19.73 1.50 -18.16
C ARG A 275 -19.57 0.61 -19.39
N GLY A 276 -18.32 0.30 -19.78
CA GLY A 276 -18.00 -0.47 -20.99
C GLY A 276 -17.44 -1.86 -20.77
N LYS A 277 -17.06 -2.19 -19.55
CA LYS A 277 -16.33 -3.44 -19.23
C LYS A 277 -16.71 -4.02 -17.87
N TYR A 278 -16.44 -5.31 -17.74
CA TYR A 278 -16.51 -6.03 -16.48
C TYR A 278 -15.20 -6.81 -16.31
N VAL A 279 -14.38 -6.44 -15.33
CA VAL A 279 -13.06 -7.02 -15.11
C VAL A 279 -13.08 -7.87 -13.84
N MET A 280 -12.65 -9.12 -13.96
CA MET A 280 -12.57 -10.08 -12.85
C MET A 280 -11.12 -10.52 -12.66
N GLY A 281 -10.60 -10.48 -11.45
CA GLY A 281 -9.28 -10.96 -11.11
C GLY A 281 -9.29 -11.92 -9.93
N ASP A 282 -8.59 -13.03 -10.07
CA ASP A 282 -8.19 -13.90 -8.96
C ASP A 282 -6.74 -13.57 -8.60
N LEU A 283 -6.55 -13.05 -7.39
CA LEU A 283 -5.25 -12.57 -6.93
C LEU A 283 -4.31 -13.69 -6.47
N LEU A 284 -4.84 -14.89 -6.22
CA LEU A 284 -4.04 -16.07 -5.83
C LEU A 284 -3.50 -16.77 -7.06
N THR A 285 -4.37 -17.05 -8.04
CA THR A 285 -4.00 -17.72 -9.29
C THR A 285 -3.40 -16.75 -10.32
N ARG A 286 -3.52 -15.44 -10.07
CA ARG A 286 -3.08 -14.35 -10.96
C ARG A 286 -3.74 -14.42 -12.33
N GLN A 287 -5.02 -14.75 -12.37
CA GLN A 287 -5.82 -14.75 -13.59
C GLN A 287 -6.71 -13.51 -13.64
N VAL A 288 -6.68 -12.79 -14.74
CA VAL A 288 -7.53 -11.63 -14.97
C VAL A 288 -8.30 -11.81 -16.26
N THR A 289 -9.61 -11.65 -16.18
CA THR A 289 -10.55 -11.76 -17.31
C THR A 289 -11.28 -10.44 -17.50
N GLU A 290 -11.39 -9.98 -18.74
CA GLU A 290 -12.14 -8.79 -19.13
C GLU A 290 -13.30 -9.20 -20.04
N CYS A 291 -14.53 -8.79 -19.68
CA CYS A 291 -15.72 -8.86 -20.53
C CYS A 291 -16.02 -7.45 -21.08
N PHE A 292 -16.30 -7.33 -22.36
CA PHE A 292 -16.50 -6.05 -23.04
C PHE A 292 -17.41 -6.21 -24.28
N GLY A 293 -17.80 -5.07 -24.88
CA GLY A 293 -18.61 -5.07 -26.11
C GLY A 293 -20.01 -5.61 -25.87
N PHE A 294 -20.63 -5.23 -24.75
CA PHE A 294 -22.00 -5.61 -24.41
C PHE A 294 -23.00 -5.17 -25.48
N LYS A 295 -23.89 -6.08 -25.88
CA LYS A 295 -24.92 -5.82 -26.88
C LYS A 295 -26.32 -5.99 -26.28
N PRO A 296 -27.36 -5.39 -26.91
CA PRO A 296 -28.75 -5.52 -26.44
C PRO A 296 -29.29 -6.93 -26.40
N ASP A 297 -28.73 -7.84 -27.23
CA ASP A 297 -29.09 -9.28 -27.29
C ASP A 297 -28.45 -10.10 -26.15
N GLY A 298 -27.69 -9.44 -25.25
CA GLY A 298 -26.99 -10.08 -24.16
C GLY A 298 -25.62 -10.68 -24.54
N SER A 299 -25.21 -10.61 -25.79
CA SER A 299 -23.88 -11.07 -26.20
C SER A 299 -22.77 -10.10 -25.78
N TYR A 300 -21.59 -10.66 -25.50
CA TYR A 300 -20.40 -9.90 -25.16
C TYR A 300 -19.13 -10.66 -25.60
N SER A 301 -18.02 -9.98 -25.64
CA SER A 301 -16.69 -10.56 -25.85
C SER A 301 -15.98 -10.76 -24.53
N MET A 302 -15.16 -11.79 -24.42
CA MET A 302 -14.35 -12.08 -23.24
C MET A 302 -12.93 -12.38 -23.66
N ARG A 303 -11.95 -11.90 -22.85
CA ARG A 303 -10.54 -12.25 -23.03
C ARG A 303 -9.82 -12.38 -21.69
N HIS A 304 -8.80 -13.22 -21.65
CA HIS A 304 -7.85 -13.24 -20.56
C HIS A 304 -6.76 -12.18 -20.78
N LEU A 305 -6.45 -11.41 -19.74
CA LEU A 305 -5.41 -10.41 -19.81
C LEU A 305 -4.05 -11.05 -19.44
N PRO A 306 -2.96 -10.61 -20.07
CA PRO A 306 -1.63 -11.04 -19.66
C PRO A 306 -1.31 -10.49 -18.28
N VAL A 307 -0.83 -11.37 -17.39
CA VAL A 307 -0.44 -11.06 -16.01
C VAL A 307 1.00 -11.46 -15.79
N GLY A 308 1.81 -10.58 -15.20
CA GLY A 308 3.20 -10.85 -14.86
C GLY A 308 3.35 -11.94 -13.78
N HIS A 309 4.57 -12.41 -13.59
CA HIS A 309 4.90 -13.47 -12.62
C HIS A 309 5.76 -12.96 -11.45
N ASP A 310 6.02 -11.66 -11.38
CA ASP A 310 6.87 -11.07 -10.35
C ASP A 310 6.33 -11.36 -8.92
N GLU A 311 7.24 -11.51 -7.98
CA GLU A 311 6.90 -11.59 -6.56
C GLU A 311 6.47 -10.20 -6.07
N PRO A 312 5.23 -10.01 -5.52
CA PRO A 312 4.74 -8.70 -5.10
C PRO A 312 5.68 -8.00 -4.12
N LEU A 313 6.16 -8.70 -3.10
CA LEU A 313 7.08 -8.13 -2.11
C LEU A 313 8.40 -7.67 -2.75
N ARG A 314 8.91 -8.42 -3.73
CA ARG A 314 10.12 -8.00 -4.46
C ARG A 314 9.88 -6.73 -5.27
N ALA A 315 8.75 -6.63 -5.95
CA ALA A 315 8.38 -5.44 -6.72
C ALA A 315 8.20 -4.22 -5.82
N GLU A 316 7.57 -4.38 -4.66
CA GLU A 316 7.39 -3.35 -3.65
C GLU A 316 8.71 -2.82 -3.12
N LEU A 317 9.62 -3.71 -2.69
CA LEU A 317 10.94 -3.34 -2.18
C LEU A 317 11.78 -2.64 -3.25
N ILE A 318 11.74 -3.10 -4.50
CA ILE A 318 12.41 -2.41 -5.63
C ILE A 318 11.82 -1.01 -5.83
N ALA A 319 10.50 -0.83 -5.76
CA ALA A 319 9.87 0.48 -5.90
C ALA A 319 10.29 1.43 -4.77
N PHE A 320 10.35 0.96 -3.53
CA PHE A 320 10.86 1.72 -2.40
C PHE A 320 12.31 2.16 -2.61
N LEU A 321 13.21 1.22 -2.93
CA LEU A 321 14.62 1.51 -3.11
C LEU A 321 14.89 2.43 -4.31
N ARG A 322 14.07 2.33 -5.34
CA ARG A 322 14.11 3.25 -6.47
C ARG A 322 13.73 4.68 -6.04
N ALA A 323 12.66 4.83 -5.25
CA ALA A 323 12.27 6.13 -4.70
C ALA A 323 13.41 6.74 -3.85
N VAL A 324 14.06 5.93 -3.01
CA VAL A 324 15.22 6.36 -2.22
C VAL A 324 16.39 6.81 -3.11
N ARG A 325 16.75 5.99 -4.11
CA ARG A 325 17.91 6.22 -4.96
C ARG A 325 17.79 7.45 -5.86
N HIS A 326 16.58 7.68 -6.39
CA HIS A 326 16.34 8.72 -7.39
C HIS A 326 15.60 9.95 -6.83
N GLY A 327 15.18 9.93 -5.57
CA GLY A 327 14.36 10.98 -4.98
C GLY A 327 12.97 11.07 -5.63
N GLU A 328 12.47 9.95 -6.15
CA GLU A 328 11.14 9.87 -6.76
C GLU A 328 10.05 9.84 -5.67
N ILE A 329 8.83 10.25 -6.02
CA ILE A 329 7.67 10.09 -5.14
C ILE A 329 7.43 8.58 -4.96
N PRO A 330 7.32 8.08 -3.73
CA PRO A 330 7.04 6.67 -3.47
C PRO A 330 5.73 6.20 -4.11
N ALA A 331 5.70 4.95 -4.57
CA ALA A 331 4.50 4.36 -5.18
C ALA A 331 3.31 4.30 -4.21
N VAL A 332 3.57 4.29 -2.91
CA VAL A 332 2.57 4.35 -1.83
C VAL A 332 3.05 5.39 -0.83
N THR A 333 2.44 6.58 -0.85
CA THR A 333 2.75 7.66 0.08
C THR A 333 2.12 7.40 1.45
N GLY A 334 2.51 8.18 2.45
CA GLY A 334 1.89 8.13 3.77
C GLY A 334 0.54 8.86 3.85
N ASP A 335 0.20 9.66 2.84
CA ASP A 335 -1.03 10.48 2.75
C ASP A 335 -2.27 9.70 2.33
#